data_2df64a3cf1dc27772c46df3280f8db1a
#
_entry.id   2df64a3cf1dc27772c46df3280f8db1a
#
_cell.length_a   1.000
_cell.length_b   1.000
_cell.length_c   1.000
_cell.angle_alpha   90.00
_cell.angle_beta   90.00
_cell.angle_gamma   90.00
#
_symmetry.space_group_name_H-M   'P 1'
#
loop_
_entity.id
_entity.type
_entity.pdbx_description
1 polymer ?
#
loop_
_entity_poly.entity_id
_entity_poly.type
_entity_poly.pdbx_seq_one_letter_code
_entity_poly.pdbx_strand_id
1 'polypeptide(L)'
;MKLFENAPTPTSADIFHRGSFGHGVPPQLAKNQYDVPLPTIEVLLPQGSRTTERLRAAHCHIALCRLTEILGELLPLVYGLQHRQSRDTSKKVRQIRTDLDVWEDLLPELLRTPSSGSEERIAGTSSLQLAFLSVKMLVSRVELNVRRHL
;
A
#
# COMPACT_ATOMS: atom_id res chain seq x y z
N MET A 1 26.60 15.52 21.83
CA MET A 1 25.14 15.41 22.04
C MET A 1 24.50 15.57 20.67
N LYS A 2 24.25 14.45 19.95
CA LYS A 2 23.66 14.48 18.61
C LYS A 2 22.14 14.30 18.79
N LEU A 3 21.41 15.35 18.45
CA LEU A 3 19.96 15.32 18.31
C LEU A 3 19.63 14.29 17.23
N PHE A 4 18.97 13.21 17.60
CA PHE A 4 18.31 12.32 16.66
C PHE A 4 17.14 13.11 16.08
N GLU A 5 17.35 13.63 14.91
CA GLU A 5 16.31 14.17 14.05
C GLU A 5 15.32 13.03 13.76
N ASN A 6 14.11 13.15 14.31
CA ASN A 6 13.02 12.23 14.06
C ASN A 6 12.57 12.39 12.59
N ALA A 7 13.24 11.70 11.68
CA ALA A 7 12.71 11.52 10.34
C ALA A 7 11.36 10.78 10.47
N PRO A 8 10.27 11.26 9.83
CA PRO A 8 9.01 10.58 9.87
C PRO A 8 9.18 9.17 9.30
N THR A 9 8.91 8.18 10.12
CA THR A 9 8.99 6.78 9.69
C THR A 9 7.99 6.52 8.57
N PRO A 10 8.26 5.57 7.63
CA PRO A 10 7.31 5.19 6.56
C PRO A 10 5.90 4.91 7.08
N THR A 11 5.80 4.49 8.33
CA THR A 11 4.57 4.29 9.09
C THR A 11 3.67 5.54 9.13
N SER A 12 4.23 6.75 9.07
CA SER A 12 3.42 7.99 9.10
C SER A 12 2.64 8.18 7.81
N ALA A 13 3.28 8.08 6.65
CA ALA A 13 2.60 8.21 5.35
C ALA A 13 1.53 7.11 5.16
N ASP A 14 1.83 5.89 5.61
CA ASP A 14 0.92 4.76 5.59
C ASP A 14 -0.34 5.04 6.45
N ILE A 15 -0.16 5.56 7.66
CA ILE A 15 -1.26 5.95 8.55
C ILE A 15 -2.14 7.04 7.91
N PHE A 16 -1.54 8.05 7.28
CA PHE A 16 -2.29 9.14 6.65
C PHE A 16 -3.12 8.67 5.46
N HIS A 17 -2.58 7.83 4.59
CA HIS A 17 -3.35 7.29 3.46
C HIS A 17 -4.47 6.35 3.90
N ARG A 18 -4.22 5.51 4.89
CA ARG A 18 -5.24 4.64 5.49
C ARG A 18 -6.31 5.43 6.23
N GLY A 19 -5.92 6.46 6.97
CA GLY A 19 -6.85 7.37 7.62
C GLY A 19 -7.75 8.06 6.60
N SER A 20 -7.20 8.58 5.51
CA SER A 20 -7.96 9.18 4.41
C SER A 20 -8.99 8.22 3.83
N PHE A 21 -8.60 6.97 3.58
CA PHE A 21 -9.51 5.95 3.08
C PHE A 21 -10.62 5.62 4.09
N GLY A 22 -10.26 5.36 5.36
CA GLY A 22 -11.21 4.99 6.41
C GLY A 22 -12.21 6.09 6.76
N HIS A 23 -11.83 7.36 6.65
CA HIS A 23 -12.68 8.50 6.95
C HIS A 23 -13.35 9.12 5.71
N GLY A 24 -13.07 8.62 4.51
CA GLY A 24 -13.63 9.15 3.28
C GLY A 24 -13.20 10.58 2.95
N VAL A 25 -12.04 11.01 3.43
CA VAL A 25 -11.48 12.35 3.20
C VAL A 25 -10.30 12.29 2.23
N PRO A 26 -10.03 13.36 1.46
CA PRO A 26 -8.85 13.42 0.60
C PRO A 26 -7.55 13.23 1.38
N PRO A 27 -6.49 12.66 0.77
CA PRO A 27 -5.21 12.52 1.42
C PRO A 27 -4.61 13.89 1.75
N GLN A 28 -4.15 14.06 2.98
CA GLN A 28 -3.54 15.30 3.45
C GLN A 28 -2.08 15.43 3.00
N LEU A 29 -1.44 14.31 2.65
CA LEU A 29 -0.07 14.25 2.15
C LEU A 29 -0.07 13.76 0.70
N ALA A 30 0.56 14.54 -0.17
CA ALA A 30 0.85 14.10 -1.53
C ALA A 30 2.21 13.39 -1.59
N LYS A 31 2.39 12.50 -2.57
CA LYS A 31 3.61 11.71 -2.76
C LYS A 31 4.89 12.56 -2.87
N ASN A 32 4.78 13.79 -3.36
CA ASN A 32 5.89 14.73 -3.48
C ASN A 32 6.23 15.50 -2.20
N GLN A 33 5.51 15.26 -1.11
CA GLN A 33 5.72 15.91 0.17
C GLN A 33 6.58 15.07 1.15
N TYR A 34 6.97 13.88 0.75
CA TYR A 34 7.87 13.01 1.50
C TYR A 34 8.79 12.25 0.56
N ASP A 35 10.03 12.09 0.95
CA ASP A 35 11.10 11.40 0.23
C ASP A 35 11.70 10.23 1.04
N VAL A 36 10.94 9.73 2.00
CA VAL A 36 11.38 8.64 2.85
C VAL A 36 11.41 7.33 2.03
N PRO A 37 12.56 6.66 1.93
CA PRO A 37 12.65 5.41 1.21
C PRO A 37 11.85 4.29 1.91
N LEU A 38 11.39 3.32 1.12
CA LEU A 38 10.75 2.13 1.68
C LEU A 38 11.70 1.41 2.66
N PRO A 39 11.17 0.88 3.77
CA PRO A 39 11.99 0.13 4.71
C PRO A 39 12.55 -1.14 4.06
N THR A 40 13.77 -1.50 4.40
CA THR A 40 14.39 -2.76 4.00
C THR A 40 14.31 -3.79 5.12
N ILE A 41 14.52 -5.06 4.77
CA ILE A 41 14.53 -6.16 5.76
C ILE A 41 15.61 -5.93 6.82
N GLU A 42 16.75 -5.38 6.43
CA GLU A 42 17.87 -5.10 7.32
C GLU A 42 17.55 -4.05 8.38
N VAL A 43 16.75 -3.05 7.99
CA VAL A 43 16.29 -1.98 8.90
C VAL A 43 15.24 -2.51 9.88
N LEU A 44 14.31 -3.36 9.38
CA LEU A 44 13.24 -3.91 10.21
C LEU A 44 13.70 -5.05 11.13
N LEU A 45 14.72 -5.80 10.71
CA LEU A 45 15.24 -6.96 11.44
C LEU A 45 16.76 -6.85 11.63
N PRO A 46 17.23 -6.24 12.72
CA PRO A 46 18.65 -6.25 13.07
C PRO A 46 19.21 -7.67 13.19
N GLN A 47 20.50 -7.80 12.93
CA GLN A 47 21.20 -9.10 13.01
C GLN A 47 20.99 -9.77 14.38
N GLY A 48 20.61 -11.04 14.37
CA GLY A 48 20.37 -11.85 15.58
C GLY A 48 18.90 -12.11 15.93
N SER A 49 17.95 -11.45 15.25
CA SER A 49 16.50 -11.57 15.56
C SER A 49 15.67 -12.15 14.40
N ARG A 50 16.27 -12.94 13.49
CA ARG A 50 15.63 -13.44 12.27
C ARG A 50 14.90 -14.76 12.49
N THR A 51 13.77 -14.75 13.17
CA THR A 51 12.84 -15.87 13.13
C THR A 51 12.00 -15.82 11.86
N THR A 52 11.47 -16.96 11.41
CA THR A 52 10.60 -17.04 10.22
C THR A 52 9.37 -16.14 10.37
N GLU A 53 8.78 -16.06 11.55
CA GLU A 53 7.63 -15.19 11.84
C GLU A 53 7.96 -13.70 11.69
N ARG A 54 9.09 -13.28 12.27
CA ARG A 54 9.53 -11.89 12.16
C ARG A 54 9.87 -11.52 10.73
N LEU A 55 10.47 -12.44 9.99
CA LEU A 55 10.75 -12.24 8.58
C LEU A 55 9.44 -12.09 7.76
N ARG A 56 8.45 -12.92 8.04
CA ARG A 56 7.12 -12.81 7.43
C ARG A 56 6.45 -11.48 7.77
N ALA A 57 6.48 -11.08 9.04
CA ALA A 57 5.91 -9.81 9.48
C ALA A 57 6.60 -8.61 8.80
N ALA A 58 7.93 -8.63 8.65
CA ALA A 58 8.68 -7.61 7.95
C ALA A 58 8.32 -7.54 6.46
N HIS A 59 8.20 -8.68 5.79
CA HIS A 59 7.74 -8.74 4.40
C HIS A 59 6.30 -8.23 4.25
N CYS A 60 5.39 -8.58 5.16
CA CYS A 60 4.03 -8.04 5.20
C CYS A 60 4.04 -6.51 5.31
N HIS A 61 4.87 -5.97 6.19
CA HIS A 61 4.99 -4.53 6.39
C HIS A 61 5.49 -3.82 5.13
N ILE A 62 6.56 -4.32 4.50
CA ILE A 62 7.10 -3.77 3.25
C ILE A 62 6.06 -3.84 2.13
N ALA A 63 5.38 -4.98 1.98
CA ALA A 63 4.33 -5.15 0.99
C ALA A 63 3.18 -4.16 1.22
N LEU A 64 2.80 -3.93 2.47
CA LEU A 64 1.76 -2.97 2.83
C LEU A 64 2.18 -1.53 2.52
N CYS A 65 3.44 -1.14 2.79
CA CYS A 65 3.96 0.18 2.43
C CYS A 65 3.88 0.41 0.91
N ARG A 66 4.28 -0.57 0.10
CA ARG A 66 4.17 -0.49 -1.37
C ARG A 66 2.71 -0.38 -1.84
N LEU A 67 1.80 -1.13 -1.22
CA LEU A 67 0.38 -1.05 -1.54
C LEU A 67 -0.19 0.33 -1.20
N THR A 68 0.29 0.95 -0.13
CA THR A 68 -0.11 2.29 0.28
C THR A 68 0.37 3.36 -0.70
N GLU A 69 1.53 3.18 -1.34
CA GLU A 69 1.97 4.07 -2.43
C GLU A 69 0.99 4.03 -3.61
N ILE A 70 0.54 2.82 -4.01
CA ILE A 70 -0.47 2.64 -5.06
C ILE A 70 -1.79 3.30 -4.65
N LEU A 71 -2.21 3.12 -3.41
CA LEU A 71 -3.41 3.77 -2.86
C LEU A 71 -3.28 5.30 -2.91
N GLY A 72 -2.13 5.85 -2.59
CA GLY A 72 -1.85 7.29 -2.66
C GLY A 72 -2.05 7.88 -4.06
N GLU A 73 -1.76 7.11 -5.12
CA GLU A 73 -2.01 7.51 -6.50
C GLU A 73 -3.49 7.36 -6.91
N LEU A 74 -4.20 6.42 -6.30
CA LEU A 74 -5.61 6.15 -6.57
C LEU A 74 -6.54 7.17 -5.90
N LEU A 75 -6.26 7.59 -4.68
CA LEU A 75 -7.13 8.45 -3.88
C LEU A 75 -7.54 9.76 -4.57
N PRO A 76 -6.64 10.50 -5.26
CA PRO A 76 -7.02 11.69 -6.01
C PRO A 76 -8.06 11.42 -7.11
N LEU A 77 -8.06 10.23 -7.69
CA LEU A 77 -9.05 9.82 -8.71
C LEU A 77 -10.40 9.48 -8.05
N VAL A 78 -10.36 8.84 -6.87
CA VAL A 78 -11.56 8.49 -6.10
C VAL A 78 -12.30 9.75 -5.65
N TYR A 79 -11.57 10.75 -5.16
CA TYR A 79 -12.16 11.99 -4.65
C TYR A 79 -12.38 13.09 -5.72
N GLY A 80 -12.02 12.80 -6.97
CA GLY A 80 -12.24 13.75 -8.06
C GLY A 80 -11.38 15.02 -7.96
N LEU A 81 -10.27 14.97 -7.25
CA LEU A 81 -9.35 16.10 -7.06
C LEU A 81 -8.57 16.47 -8.33
N GLN A 82 -8.57 15.60 -9.33
CA GLN A 82 -7.97 15.86 -10.64
C GLN A 82 -9.07 16.18 -11.64
N HIS A 83 -8.86 17.25 -12.45
CA HIS A 83 -9.78 17.63 -13.52
C HIS A 83 -10.01 16.44 -14.46
N ARG A 84 -11.28 16.07 -14.63
CA ARG A 84 -11.75 14.92 -15.40
C ARG A 84 -11.57 15.13 -16.90
N GLN A 85 -10.34 15.07 -17.39
CA GLN A 85 -10.15 14.69 -18.78
C GLN A 85 -10.23 13.17 -18.85
N SER A 86 -11.35 12.66 -19.34
CA SER A 86 -11.72 11.25 -19.37
C SER A 86 -10.60 10.31 -19.88
N ARG A 87 -9.83 10.74 -20.88
CA ARG A 87 -8.73 9.94 -21.44
C ARG A 87 -7.54 9.77 -20.49
N ASP A 88 -7.14 10.82 -19.79
CA ASP A 88 -5.99 10.77 -18.88
C ASP A 88 -6.34 9.98 -17.61
N THR A 89 -7.56 10.13 -17.12
CA THR A 89 -8.05 9.32 -16.01
C THR A 89 -8.08 7.84 -16.36
N SER A 90 -8.56 7.48 -17.56
CA SER A 90 -8.57 6.08 -18.03
C SER A 90 -7.18 5.48 -18.13
N LYS A 91 -6.19 6.24 -18.62
CA LYS A 91 -4.79 5.79 -18.70
C LYS A 91 -4.22 5.58 -17.30
N LYS A 92 -4.46 6.52 -16.39
CA LYS A 92 -3.95 6.43 -15.01
C LYS A 92 -4.55 5.27 -14.25
N VAL A 93 -5.86 5.03 -14.38
CA VAL A 93 -6.52 3.87 -13.76
C VAL A 93 -5.95 2.55 -14.30
N ARG A 94 -5.70 2.46 -15.62
CA ARG A 94 -5.08 1.29 -16.22
C ARG A 94 -3.66 1.07 -15.70
N GLN A 95 -2.88 2.14 -15.54
CA GLN A 95 -1.54 2.06 -14.97
C GLN A 95 -1.59 1.55 -13.53
N ILE A 96 -2.45 2.12 -12.68
CA ILE A 96 -2.63 1.70 -11.29
C ILE A 96 -3.02 0.21 -11.21
N ARG A 97 -3.86 -0.26 -12.13
CA ARG A 97 -4.21 -1.69 -12.21
C ARG A 97 -3.00 -2.55 -12.51
N THR A 98 -2.21 -2.16 -13.51
CA THR A 98 -0.95 -2.87 -13.83
C THR A 98 0.01 -2.87 -12.66
N ASP A 99 0.16 -1.74 -11.95
CA ASP A 99 1.03 -1.64 -10.77
C ASP A 99 0.53 -2.55 -9.64
N LEU A 100 -0.78 -2.70 -9.50
CA LEU A 100 -1.38 -3.60 -8.52
C LEU A 100 -1.16 -5.09 -8.87
N ASP A 101 -1.26 -5.44 -10.16
CA ASP A 101 -0.98 -6.79 -10.65
C ASP A 101 0.53 -7.12 -10.45
N VAL A 102 1.42 -6.20 -10.79
CA VAL A 102 2.87 -6.34 -10.54
C VAL A 102 3.16 -6.46 -9.04
N TRP A 103 2.48 -5.70 -8.20
CA TRP A 103 2.63 -5.79 -6.75
C TRP A 103 2.23 -7.19 -6.25
N GLU A 104 1.13 -7.76 -6.74
CA GLU A 104 0.67 -9.10 -6.39
C GLU A 104 1.69 -10.18 -6.82
N ASP A 105 2.25 -10.04 -8.02
CA ASP A 105 3.28 -10.95 -8.55
C ASP A 105 4.61 -10.88 -7.79
N LEU A 106 4.96 -9.71 -7.27
CA LEU A 106 6.18 -9.51 -6.50
C LEU A 106 6.08 -9.93 -5.02
N LEU A 107 4.90 -10.37 -4.57
CA LEU A 107 4.77 -10.87 -3.20
C LEU A 107 5.66 -12.09 -2.98
N PRO A 108 6.49 -12.10 -1.91
CA PRO A 108 7.30 -13.26 -1.56
C PRO A 108 6.45 -14.52 -1.39
N GLU A 109 6.96 -15.65 -1.83
CA GLU A 109 6.31 -16.97 -1.69
C GLU A 109 5.91 -17.25 -0.24
N LEU A 110 6.70 -16.76 0.70
CA LEU A 110 6.46 -16.82 2.13
C LEU A 110 5.10 -16.22 2.56
N LEU A 111 4.55 -15.28 1.77
CA LEU A 111 3.24 -14.64 2.00
C LEU A 111 2.11 -15.27 1.18
N ARG A 112 2.45 -16.04 0.15
CA ARG A 112 1.48 -16.70 -0.74
C ARG A 112 1.01 -18.05 -0.21
N THR A 113 1.90 -18.80 0.44
CA THR A 113 1.59 -20.14 0.95
C THR A 113 0.88 -20.05 2.30
N PRO A 114 -0.35 -20.57 2.43
CA PRO A 114 -0.92 -20.82 3.74
C PRO A 114 -0.02 -21.82 4.46
N SER A 115 0.39 -21.52 5.69
CA SER A 115 1.15 -22.44 6.52
C SER A 115 0.32 -23.70 6.70
N SER A 116 0.67 -24.77 5.98
CA SER A 116 0.02 -26.06 6.15
C SER A 116 0.39 -26.59 7.53
N GLY A 117 -0.51 -26.48 8.49
CA GLY A 117 -0.42 -27.21 9.73
C GLY A 117 -0.53 -26.45 11.04
N SER A 118 -0.59 -25.13 11.06
CA SER A 118 -0.94 -24.41 12.27
C SER A 118 -1.96 -23.31 11.98
N GLU A 119 -3.03 -23.24 12.79
CA GLU A 119 -3.99 -22.14 12.82
C GLU A 119 -3.35 -20.81 13.27
N GLU A 120 -2.04 -20.75 13.29
CA GLU A 120 -1.29 -19.58 13.70
C GLU A 120 -1.41 -18.50 12.61
N ARG A 121 -2.38 -17.62 12.81
CA ARG A 121 -2.62 -16.44 11.97
C ARG A 121 -1.34 -15.61 11.95
N ILE A 122 -0.64 -15.64 10.83
CA ILE A 122 0.56 -14.84 10.63
C ILE A 122 0.19 -13.37 10.84
N ALA A 123 0.86 -12.73 11.80
CA ALA A 123 0.62 -11.32 12.09
C ALA A 123 0.77 -10.47 10.83
N GLY A 124 -0.28 -9.73 10.50
CA GLY A 124 -0.30 -8.80 9.37
C GLY A 124 -0.81 -9.34 8.03
N THR A 125 -0.83 -10.66 7.78
CA THR A 125 -1.30 -11.21 6.49
C THR A 125 -2.77 -10.93 6.21
N SER A 126 -3.63 -11.09 7.19
CA SER A 126 -5.05 -10.78 7.06
C SER A 126 -5.27 -9.28 6.79
N SER A 127 -4.52 -8.41 7.44
CA SER A 127 -4.56 -6.97 7.21
C SER A 127 -4.07 -6.60 5.82
N LEU A 128 -2.99 -7.24 5.35
CA LEU A 128 -2.45 -7.06 4.00
C LEU A 128 -3.48 -7.49 2.94
N GLN A 129 -4.10 -8.65 3.13
CA GLN A 129 -5.11 -9.17 2.22
C GLN A 129 -6.35 -8.27 2.18
N LEU A 130 -6.82 -7.80 3.33
CA LEU A 130 -7.94 -6.87 3.41
C LEU A 130 -7.62 -5.55 2.72
N ALA A 131 -6.43 -4.99 2.95
CA ALA A 131 -5.98 -3.77 2.29
C ALA A 131 -5.91 -3.95 0.76
N PHE A 132 -5.35 -5.05 0.28
CA PHE A 132 -5.30 -5.36 -1.16
C PHE A 132 -6.68 -5.43 -1.80
N LEU A 133 -7.61 -6.19 -1.20
CA LEU A 133 -8.98 -6.29 -1.69
C LEU A 133 -9.69 -4.94 -1.70
N SER A 134 -9.45 -4.11 -0.69
CA SER A 134 -10.00 -2.76 -0.61
C SER A 134 -9.50 -1.86 -1.74
N VAL A 135 -8.21 -1.88 -2.03
CA VAL A 135 -7.62 -1.12 -3.15
C VAL A 135 -8.18 -1.64 -4.49
N LYS A 136 -8.25 -2.95 -4.67
CA LYS A 136 -8.82 -3.60 -5.88
C LYS A 136 -10.28 -3.19 -6.10
N MET A 137 -11.07 -3.12 -5.05
CA MET A 137 -12.46 -2.64 -5.10
C MET A 137 -12.54 -1.16 -5.49
N LEU A 138 -11.67 -0.31 -4.96
CA LEU A 138 -11.62 1.12 -5.32
C LEU A 138 -11.24 1.32 -6.79
N VAL A 139 -10.24 0.60 -7.31
CA VAL A 139 -9.88 0.63 -8.74
C VAL A 139 -11.09 0.30 -9.59
N SER A 140 -11.79 -0.80 -9.28
CA SER A 140 -12.99 -1.21 -10.02
C SER A 140 -14.09 -0.16 -9.97
N ARG A 141 -14.27 0.51 -8.82
CA ARG A 141 -15.25 1.61 -8.68
C ARG A 141 -14.90 2.81 -9.58
N VAL A 142 -13.63 3.19 -9.64
CA VAL A 142 -13.18 4.30 -10.50
C VAL A 142 -13.32 3.92 -11.97
N GLU A 143 -12.99 2.69 -12.36
CA GLU A 143 -13.18 2.18 -13.73
C GLU A 143 -14.66 2.26 -14.17
N LEU A 144 -15.59 1.83 -13.31
CA LEU A 144 -17.01 1.90 -13.59
C LEU A 144 -17.49 3.34 -13.77
N ASN A 145 -17.00 4.27 -12.94
CA ASN A 145 -17.34 5.67 -13.06
C ASN A 145 -16.80 6.28 -14.38
N VAL A 146 -15.57 5.93 -14.77
CA VAL A 146 -14.98 6.39 -16.03
C VAL A 146 -15.79 5.88 -17.23
N ARG A 147 -16.23 4.61 -17.22
CA ARG A 147 -17.03 4.02 -18.32
C ARG A 147 -18.42 4.65 -18.45
N ARG A 148 -19.00 5.15 -17.36
CA ARG A 148 -20.33 5.80 -17.40
C ARG A 148 -20.30 7.21 -18.02
N HIS A 149 -19.13 7.78 -18.15
CA HIS A 149 -18.92 9.14 -18.66
C HIS A 149 -18.26 9.18 -20.05
N LEU A 150 -18.05 8.01 -20.69
CA LEU A 150 -17.68 7.83 -22.08
C LEU A 150 -18.90 7.56 -22.93
#